data_c9a8a62aeb760b8e7517b28957e3b172
#
_entry.id   c9a8a62aeb760b8e7517b28957e3b172
#
_cell.length_a   1.000
_cell.length_b   1.000
_cell.length_c   1.000
_cell.angle_alpha   90.00
_cell.angle_beta   90.00
_cell.angle_gamma   90.00
#
_symmetry.space_group_name_H-M   'P 1'
#
loop_
_entity.id
_entity.type
_entity.pdbx_description
1 polymer ?
#
loop_
_entity_poly.entity_id
_entity_poly.type
_entity_poly.pdbx_seq_one_letter_code
_entity_poly.pdbx_strand_id
1 'polypeptide(L)'
;MEKYGILLIDDEAAYHAMVSALLGGRGVEVAAVADSDEALAAVMRQRFALILLDIQLGADDGRELVGSLRRMRPWLADCPIVAFTTMRPAAGESYFIDRGFDGWLPKPFKAADLIALARRWLGADRVGELSEESPLAKLLGEEAAASMIERLHVHLSEAVAEIDGGADPRPVGHRVGGLAGTLGFPALSAAWLSLQDNSAAWPTVRALTLETLGGNGASRR
;
A
#
# COMPACT_ATOMS: atom_id res chain seq x y z
N MET A 1 -9.66 -10.46 26.28
CA MET A 1 -8.58 -10.64 25.27
C MET A 1 -8.43 -9.30 24.56
N GLU A 2 -7.30 -8.63 24.75
CA GLU A 2 -7.01 -7.40 24.01
C GLU A 2 -6.92 -7.74 22.51
N LYS A 3 -7.79 -7.15 21.71
CA LYS A 3 -7.73 -7.26 20.24
C LYS A 3 -6.60 -6.36 19.78
N TYR A 4 -5.43 -6.95 19.53
CA TYR A 4 -4.35 -6.23 18.88
C TYR A 4 -4.56 -6.29 17.37
N GLY A 5 -4.85 -5.15 16.77
CA GLY A 5 -4.99 -4.99 15.33
C GLY A 5 -3.67 -4.68 14.63
N ILE A 6 -3.77 -4.41 13.34
CA ILE A 6 -2.68 -3.88 12.51
C ILE A 6 -2.86 -2.36 12.41
N LEU A 7 -1.76 -1.60 12.50
CA LEU A 7 -1.70 -0.21 12.10
C LEU A 7 -1.11 -0.13 10.69
N LEU A 8 -1.86 0.43 9.76
CA LEU A 8 -1.38 0.79 8.43
C LEU A 8 -1.12 2.29 8.38
N ILE A 9 0.09 2.68 8.04
CA ILE A 9 0.53 4.07 7.90
C ILE A 9 0.90 4.28 6.44
N ASP A 10 0.05 5.00 5.70
CA ASP A 10 0.13 5.14 4.24
C ASP A 10 -0.73 6.34 3.82
N ASP A 11 -0.24 7.26 3.04
CA ASP A 11 -1.01 8.44 2.61
C ASP A 11 -2.05 8.12 1.52
N GLU A 12 -2.05 6.90 0.99
CA GLU A 12 -2.98 6.44 -0.04
C GLU A 12 -4.21 5.75 0.54
N ALA A 13 -5.37 6.41 0.50
CA ALA A 13 -6.65 5.85 0.94
C ALA A 13 -7.05 4.53 0.25
N ALA A 14 -6.52 4.28 -0.96
CA ALA A 14 -6.78 3.04 -1.67
C ALA A 14 -6.10 1.83 -0.99
N TYR A 15 -4.88 1.98 -0.47
CA TYR A 15 -4.23 0.93 0.33
C TYR A 15 -4.95 0.73 1.66
N HIS A 16 -5.48 1.80 2.29
CA HIS A 16 -6.33 1.69 3.47
C HIS A 16 -7.52 0.76 3.23
N ALA A 17 -8.29 1.03 2.17
CA ALA A 17 -9.47 0.23 1.82
C ALA A 17 -9.09 -1.23 1.50
N MET A 18 -8.02 -1.43 0.72
CA MET A 18 -7.60 -2.74 0.27
C MET A 18 -7.07 -3.61 1.41
N VAL A 19 -6.15 -3.10 2.24
CA VAL A 19 -5.59 -3.85 3.37
C VAL A 19 -6.69 -4.17 4.38
N SER A 20 -7.58 -3.20 4.66
CA SER A 20 -8.73 -3.40 5.54
C SER A 20 -9.69 -4.48 5.03
N ALA A 21 -9.98 -4.50 3.73
CA ALA A 21 -10.85 -5.51 3.13
C ALA A 21 -10.19 -6.91 3.12
N LEU A 22 -8.90 -6.99 2.76
CA LEU A 22 -8.16 -8.26 2.71
C LEU A 22 -8.01 -8.92 4.07
N LEU A 23 -7.75 -8.15 5.12
CA LEU A 23 -7.48 -8.64 6.47
C LEU A 23 -8.73 -8.63 7.35
N GLY A 24 -9.61 -7.63 7.20
CA GLY A 24 -10.84 -7.50 7.97
C GLY A 24 -11.78 -8.68 7.78
N GLY A 25 -11.95 -9.17 6.55
CA GLY A 25 -12.70 -10.38 6.22
C GLY A 25 -12.13 -11.67 6.87
N ARG A 26 -10.96 -11.59 7.52
CA ARG A 26 -10.28 -12.67 8.23
C ARG A 26 -10.22 -12.47 9.75
N GLY A 27 -11.01 -11.51 10.25
CA GLY A 27 -11.07 -11.21 11.69
C GLY A 27 -9.90 -10.38 12.23
N VAL A 28 -9.10 -9.78 11.34
CA VAL A 28 -8.01 -8.88 11.72
C VAL A 28 -8.52 -7.44 11.67
N GLU A 29 -8.40 -6.72 12.78
CA GLU A 29 -8.74 -5.31 12.83
C GLU A 29 -7.60 -4.46 12.23
N VAL A 30 -7.91 -3.56 11.30
CA VAL A 30 -6.95 -2.66 10.66
C VAL A 30 -7.33 -1.23 10.98
N ALA A 31 -6.42 -0.52 11.67
CA ALA A 31 -6.48 0.93 11.81
C ALA A 31 -5.57 1.53 10.73
N ALA A 32 -6.09 2.46 9.94
CA ALA A 32 -5.35 3.12 8.88
C ALA A 32 -5.23 4.62 9.16
N VAL A 33 -4.04 5.16 8.93
CA VAL A 33 -3.70 6.58 9.13
C VAL A 33 -2.83 7.07 7.96
N ALA A 34 -2.90 8.36 7.67
CA ALA A 34 -2.31 8.93 6.45
C ALA A 34 -0.95 9.60 6.66
N ASP A 35 -0.58 9.95 7.89
CA ASP A 35 0.63 10.71 8.18
C ASP A 35 1.28 10.32 9.51
N SER A 36 2.44 10.94 9.78
CA SER A 36 3.23 10.68 10.96
C SER A 36 2.52 11.11 12.25
N ASP A 37 1.81 12.23 12.26
CA ASP A 37 1.14 12.75 13.45
C ASP A 37 -0.04 11.85 13.86
N GLU A 38 -0.82 11.40 12.90
CA GLU A 38 -1.89 10.42 13.12
C GLU A 38 -1.34 9.08 13.62
N ALA A 39 -0.20 8.63 13.06
CA ALA A 39 0.46 7.40 13.46
C ALA A 39 0.93 7.49 14.93
N LEU A 40 1.60 8.58 15.31
CA LEU A 40 2.03 8.82 16.69
C LEU A 40 0.84 8.90 17.64
N ALA A 41 -0.24 9.56 17.24
CA ALA A 41 -1.47 9.61 18.02
C ALA A 41 -2.14 8.24 18.18
N ALA A 42 -2.13 7.40 17.15
CA ALA A 42 -2.70 6.05 17.18
C ALA A 42 -1.97 5.15 18.18
N VAL A 43 -0.63 5.11 18.15
CA VAL A 43 0.18 4.28 19.06
C VAL A 43 0.14 4.78 20.52
N MET A 44 -0.25 6.04 20.73
CA MET A 44 -0.52 6.55 22.08
C MET A 44 -1.83 6.07 22.65
N ARG A 45 -2.84 5.81 21.81
CA ARG A 45 -4.20 5.40 22.23
C ARG A 45 -4.31 3.90 22.46
N GLN A 46 -3.66 3.08 21.59
CA GLN A 46 -3.77 1.62 21.68
C GLN A 46 -2.48 0.92 21.23
N ARG A 47 -2.41 -0.38 21.52
CA ARG A 47 -1.32 -1.25 21.05
C ARG A 47 -1.72 -1.91 19.73
N PHE A 48 -0.71 -2.15 18.90
CA PHE A 48 -0.84 -2.92 17.67
C PHE A 48 0.07 -4.14 17.73
N ALA A 49 -0.32 -5.18 17.01
CA ALA A 49 0.46 -6.42 16.93
C ALA A 49 1.38 -6.43 15.69
N LEU A 50 1.13 -5.51 14.74
CA LEU A 50 1.93 -5.29 13.53
C LEU A 50 1.70 -3.86 13.06
N ILE A 51 2.75 -3.22 12.58
CA ILE A 51 2.68 -1.93 11.91
C ILE A 51 3.19 -2.10 10.47
N LEU A 52 2.38 -1.71 9.49
CA LEU A 52 2.78 -1.57 8.09
C LEU A 52 3.03 -0.08 7.85
N LEU A 53 4.23 0.28 7.42
CA LEU A 53 4.67 1.67 7.30
C LEU A 53 5.19 1.95 5.90
N ASP A 54 4.53 2.86 5.18
CA ASP A 54 5.11 3.37 3.94
C ASP A 54 6.35 4.24 4.25
N ILE A 55 7.32 4.15 3.36
CA ILE A 55 8.53 4.97 3.40
C ILE A 55 8.23 6.38 2.89
N GLN A 56 7.34 6.51 1.92
CA GLN A 56 6.93 7.78 1.32
C GLN A 56 5.54 8.15 1.81
N LEU A 57 5.48 9.05 2.80
CA LEU A 57 4.25 9.51 3.44
C LEU A 57 4.03 11.00 3.11
N GLY A 58 3.65 11.29 1.87
CA GLY A 58 3.47 12.67 1.45
C GLY A 58 4.72 13.53 1.66
N ALA A 59 4.72 14.40 2.67
CA ALA A 59 5.87 15.23 3.05
C ALA A 59 6.82 14.55 4.05
N ASP A 60 6.38 13.46 4.70
CA ASP A 60 7.11 12.76 5.75
C ASP A 60 7.95 11.60 5.20
N ASP A 61 8.98 11.22 5.95
CA ASP A 61 9.83 10.06 5.63
C ASP A 61 9.62 8.94 6.66
N GLY A 62 9.06 7.82 6.22
CA GLY A 62 8.84 6.65 7.08
C GLY A 62 10.11 6.10 7.73
N ARG A 63 11.30 6.38 7.16
CA ARG A 63 12.59 5.99 7.76
C ARG A 63 12.90 6.78 9.03
N GLU A 64 12.45 8.02 9.14
CA GLU A 64 12.58 8.82 10.35
C GLU A 64 11.50 8.43 11.36
N LEU A 65 10.29 8.15 10.87
CA LEU A 65 9.16 7.75 11.70
C LEU A 65 9.42 6.43 12.43
N VAL A 66 10.01 5.41 11.77
CA VAL A 66 10.31 4.12 12.44
C VAL A 66 11.20 4.32 13.67
N GLY A 67 12.23 5.17 13.59
CA GLY A 67 13.10 5.49 14.72
C GLY A 67 12.35 6.21 15.85
N SER A 68 11.40 7.06 15.52
CA SER A 68 10.55 7.76 16.49
C SER A 68 9.58 6.81 17.18
N LEU A 69 8.91 5.95 16.44
CA LEU A 69 8.02 4.91 16.96
C LEU A 69 8.75 3.99 17.95
N ARG A 70 9.95 3.48 17.60
CA ARG A 70 10.73 2.57 18.47
C ARG A 70 11.04 3.15 19.85
N ARG A 71 11.19 4.47 19.95
CA ARG A 71 11.51 5.17 21.21
C ARG A 71 10.30 5.61 22.02
N MET A 72 9.10 5.59 21.42
CA MET A 72 7.93 6.26 21.99
C MET A 72 7.28 5.49 23.14
N ARG A 73 7.22 4.16 23.04
CA ARG A 73 6.61 3.28 24.04
C ARG A 73 7.39 1.97 24.16
N PRO A 74 7.49 1.38 25.38
CA PRO A 74 8.23 0.11 25.57
C PRO A 74 7.75 -1.01 24.66
N TRP A 75 6.43 -1.15 24.44
CA TRP A 75 5.85 -2.22 23.62
C TRP A 75 6.20 -2.08 22.11
N LEU A 76 6.54 -0.88 21.66
CA LEU A 76 6.95 -0.63 20.27
C LEU A 76 8.37 -1.14 19.98
N ALA A 77 9.18 -1.39 21.01
CA ALA A 77 10.48 -2.03 20.82
C ALA A 77 10.34 -3.46 20.26
N ASP A 78 9.29 -4.18 20.71
CA ASP A 78 9.02 -5.57 20.33
C ASP A 78 7.91 -5.69 19.25
N CYS A 79 7.20 -4.60 18.92
CA CYS A 79 6.17 -4.61 17.89
C CYS A 79 6.81 -4.67 16.51
N PRO A 80 6.49 -5.66 15.66
CA PRO A 80 7.00 -5.70 14.30
C PRO A 80 6.54 -4.48 13.51
N ILE A 81 7.49 -3.78 12.88
CA ILE A 81 7.27 -2.68 11.95
C ILE A 81 7.84 -3.09 10.60
N VAL A 82 6.97 -3.27 9.62
CA VAL A 82 7.33 -3.74 8.28
C VAL A 82 7.24 -2.60 7.29
N ALA A 83 8.30 -2.39 6.50
CA ALA A 83 8.30 -1.44 5.41
C ALA A 83 7.31 -1.88 4.32
N PHE A 84 6.35 -1.03 4.01
CA PHE A 84 5.27 -1.28 3.05
C PHE A 84 5.36 -0.26 1.91
N THR A 85 6.21 -0.51 0.92
CA THR A 85 6.63 0.55 -0.02
C THR A 85 6.91 0.04 -1.43
N THR A 86 6.83 0.93 -2.41
CA THR A 86 7.28 0.65 -3.78
C THR A 86 8.80 0.69 -3.94
N MET A 87 9.53 1.21 -2.95
CA MET A 87 11.00 1.30 -2.99
C MET A 87 11.63 -0.08 -3.19
N ARG A 88 12.61 -0.17 -4.08
CA ARG A 88 13.34 -1.40 -4.43
C ARG A 88 14.85 -1.16 -4.27
N PRO A 89 15.36 -1.11 -3.02
CA PRO A 89 16.80 -0.93 -2.81
C PRO A 89 17.60 -2.14 -3.33
N ALA A 90 18.81 -1.90 -3.84
CA ALA A 90 19.67 -2.96 -4.35
C ALA A 90 20.02 -4.02 -3.28
N ALA A 91 20.08 -3.63 -2.01
CA ALA A 91 20.30 -4.53 -0.88
C ALA A 91 19.02 -5.30 -0.46
N GLY A 92 17.87 -5.07 -1.12
CA GLY A 92 16.62 -5.76 -0.78
C GLY A 92 16.14 -5.47 0.64
N GLU A 93 15.65 -6.51 1.32
CA GLU A 93 15.09 -6.41 2.68
C GLU A 93 16.11 -5.93 3.70
N SER A 94 17.40 -6.27 3.55
CA SER A 94 18.46 -5.85 4.50
C SER A 94 18.57 -4.32 4.62
N TYR A 95 18.28 -3.59 3.54
CA TYR A 95 18.24 -2.13 3.57
C TYR A 95 17.27 -1.58 4.62
N PHE A 96 16.13 -2.23 4.80
CA PHE A 96 15.11 -1.83 5.76
C PHE A 96 15.43 -2.32 7.17
N ILE A 97 15.96 -3.55 7.30
CA ILE A 97 16.41 -4.11 8.58
C ILE A 97 17.46 -3.22 9.24
N ASP A 98 18.46 -2.77 8.49
CA ASP A 98 19.51 -1.87 8.95
C ASP A 98 18.98 -0.50 9.43
N ARG A 99 17.71 -0.18 9.11
CA ARG A 99 17.03 1.08 9.48
C ARG A 99 15.95 0.91 10.54
N GLY A 100 15.90 -0.26 11.17
CA GLY A 100 15.01 -0.52 12.32
C GLY A 100 13.65 -1.10 11.97
N PHE A 101 13.42 -1.51 10.70
CA PHE A 101 12.27 -2.32 10.33
C PHE A 101 12.54 -3.81 10.62
N ASP A 102 11.48 -4.59 10.74
CA ASP A 102 11.55 -6.06 10.97
C ASP A 102 11.29 -6.88 9.71
N GLY A 103 10.99 -6.20 8.60
CA GLY A 103 10.70 -6.83 7.32
C GLY A 103 10.32 -5.85 6.25
N TRP A 104 10.00 -6.38 5.07
CA TRP A 104 9.61 -5.60 3.90
C TRP A 104 8.53 -6.31 3.11
N LEU A 105 7.44 -5.61 2.82
CA LEU A 105 6.41 -6.00 1.85
C LEU A 105 6.42 -4.99 0.70
N PRO A 106 6.97 -5.39 -0.45
CA PRO A 106 7.05 -4.49 -1.60
C PRO A 106 5.68 -4.25 -2.24
N LYS A 107 5.35 -3.00 -2.55
CA LYS A 107 4.27 -2.61 -3.46
C LYS A 107 4.78 -2.67 -4.91
N PRO A 108 4.03 -3.21 -5.90
CA PRO A 108 2.77 -3.94 -5.72
C PRO A 108 3.00 -5.32 -5.08
N PHE A 109 2.03 -5.81 -4.33
CA PHE A 109 2.04 -7.11 -3.67
C PHE A 109 0.83 -7.95 -4.10
N LYS A 110 0.92 -9.27 -3.91
CA LYS A 110 -0.23 -10.16 -4.05
C LYS A 110 -0.97 -10.26 -2.72
N ALA A 111 -2.28 -10.46 -2.77
CA ALA A 111 -3.08 -10.68 -1.56
C ALA A 111 -2.50 -11.79 -0.66
N ALA A 112 -1.98 -12.87 -1.29
CA ALA A 112 -1.33 -13.96 -0.59
C ALA A 112 -0.10 -13.51 0.22
N ASP A 113 0.69 -12.57 -0.31
CA ASP A 113 1.92 -12.08 0.35
C ASP A 113 1.58 -11.28 1.61
N LEU A 114 0.56 -10.41 1.53
CA LEU A 114 0.06 -9.64 2.69
C LEU A 114 -0.50 -10.58 3.76
N ILE A 115 -1.28 -11.60 3.36
CA ILE A 115 -1.87 -12.56 4.30
C ILE A 115 -0.78 -13.42 4.94
N ALA A 116 0.22 -13.87 4.16
CA ALA A 116 1.36 -14.61 4.69
C ALA A 116 2.17 -13.78 5.70
N LEU A 117 2.38 -12.49 5.40
CA LEU A 117 3.01 -11.55 6.32
C LEU A 117 2.21 -11.39 7.62
N ALA A 118 0.89 -11.16 7.51
CA ALA A 118 0.01 -11.05 8.67
C ALA A 118 0.03 -12.34 9.53
N ARG A 119 -0.02 -13.52 8.90
CA ARG A 119 0.10 -14.80 9.60
C ARG A 119 1.44 -14.98 10.30
N ARG A 120 2.53 -14.58 9.67
CA ARG A 120 3.88 -14.64 10.27
C ARG A 120 3.95 -13.88 11.59
N TRP A 121 3.36 -12.69 11.64
CA TRP A 121 3.51 -11.79 12.79
C TRP A 121 2.37 -11.87 13.81
N LEU A 122 1.14 -12.15 13.37
CA LEU A 122 -0.01 -12.25 14.25
C LEU A 122 -0.26 -13.69 14.75
N GLY A 123 0.28 -14.69 14.06
CA GLY A 123 -0.02 -16.09 14.24
C GLY A 123 -1.13 -16.60 13.32
N ALA A 124 -0.99 -17.84 12.84
CA ALA A 124 -1.91 -18.45 11.87
C ALA A 124 -3.36 -18.52 12.38
N ASP A 125 -3.54 -18.76 13.67
CA ASP A 125 -4.86 -18.88 14.31
C ASP A 125 -5.64 -17.56 14.37
N ARG A 126 -4.95 -16.44 14.21
CA ARG A 126 -5.56 -15.10 14.23
C ARG A 126 -5.92 -14.57 12.85
N VAL A 127 -5.35 -15.15 11.81
CA VAL A 127 -5.61 -14.80 10.41
C VAL A 127 -6.26 -16.01 9.77
N GLY A 128 -7.57 -15.97 9.54
CA GLY A 128 -8.37 -17.08 9.01
C GLY A 128 -7.77 -17.74 7.76
N GLU A 129 -8.15 -18.99 7.49
CA GLU A 129 -7.62 -19.75 6.35
C GLU A 129 -7.89 -19.08 5.01
N LEU A 130 -6.92 -19.21 4.09
CA LEU A 130 -7.11 -18.90 2.68
C LEU A 130 -7.94 -20.01 2.03
N SER A 131 -9.06 -19.68 1.45
CA SER A 131 -9.63 -20.52 0.41
C SER A 131 -8.75 -20.34 -0.85
N GLU A 132 -8.24 -21.45 -1.41
CA GLU A 132 -7.32 -21.46 -2.57
C GLU A 132 -7.92 -20.86 -3.85
N GLU A 133 -9.18 -20.47 -3.85
CA GLU A 133 -9.93 -20.01 -5.01
C GLU A 133 -10.17 -18.50 -5.11
N SER A 134 -9.38 -17.64 -4.43
CA SER A 134 -9.79 -16.24 -4.30
C SER A 134 -8.94 -15.24 -5.10
N PRO A 135 -9.33 -14.88 -6.34
CA PRO A 135 -9.01 -13.58 -6.92
C PRO A 135 -9.55 -12.45 -6.04
N LEU A 136 -8.95 -11.27 -6.12
CA LEU A 136 -9.33 -10.09 -5.31
C LEU A 136 -10.85 -9.83 -5.32
N ALA A 137 -11.52 -10.06 -6.46
CA ALA A 137 -12.98 -9.92 -6.61
C ALA A 137 -13.78 -10.91 -5.76
N LYS A 138 -13.33 -12.15 -5.60
CA LYS A 138 -13.97 -13.13 -4.72
C LYS A 138 -13.71 -12.84 -3.23
N LEU A 139 -12.60 -12.21 -2.91
CA LEU A 139 -12.22 -11.83 -1.54
C LEU A 139 -12.97 -10.61 -1.04
N LEU A 140 -13.18 -9.63 -1.93
CA LEU A 140 -13.82 -8.35 -1.62
C LEU A 140 -15.31 -8.33 -1.98
N GLY A 141 -15.76 -9.27 -2.82
CA GLY A 141 -17.03 -9.18 -3.55
C GLY A 141 -16.90 -8.31 -4.81
N GLU A 142 -17.76 -8.54 -5.80
CA GLU A 142 -17.72 -7.82 -7.09
C GLU A 142 -17.90 -6.30 -6.92
N GLU A 143 -18.73 -5.89 -5.97
CA GLU A 143 -19.04 -4.48 -5.71
C GLU A 143 -17.83 -3.72 -5.14
N ALA A 144 -17.08 -4.33 -4.20
CA ALA A 144 -15.87 -3.72 -3.63
C ALA A 144 -14.73 -3.68 -4.65
N ALA A 145 -14.56 -4.72 -5.47
CA ALA A 145 -13.59 -4.73 -6.55
C ALA A 145 -13.91 -3.65 -7.61
N ALA A 146 -15.17 -3.50 -7.99
CA ALA A 146 -15.63 -2.44 -8.90
C ALA A 146 -15.37 -1.04 -8.33
N SER A 147 -15.65 -0.83 -7.03
CA SER A 147 -15.38 0.43 -6.34
C SER A 147 -13.88 0.75 -6.29
N MET A 148 -13.01 -0.25 -6.14
CA MET A 148 -11.56 -0.04 -6.15
C MET A 148 -11.03 0.31 -7.55
N ILE A 149 -11.58 -0.30 -8.59
CA ILE A 149 -11.26 0.03 -10.00
C ILE A 149 -11.71 1.45 -10.31
N GLU A 150 -12.91 1.84 -9.88
CA GLU A 150 -13.42 3.20 -10.06
C GLU A 150 -12.52 4.24 -9.36
N ARG A 151 -12.08 3.96 -8.14
CA ARG A 151 -11.11 4.82 -7.43
C ARG A 151 -9.77 4.90 -8.17
N LEU A 152 -9.26 3.79 -8.71
CA LEU A 152 -8.06 3.81 -9.54
C LEU A 152 -8.24 4.75 -10.73
N HIS A 153 -9.39 4.70 -11.41
CA HIS A 153 -9.68 5.60 -12.53
C HIS A 153 -9.69 7.08 -12.14
N VAL A 154 -10.26 7.39 -10.97
CA VAL A 154 -10.21 8.77 -10.41
C VAL A 154 -8.76 9.19 -10.18
N HIS A 155 -7.98 8.38 -9.46
CA HIS A 155 -6.56 8.68 -9.20
C HIS A 155 -5.71 8.80 -10.45
N LEU A 156 -5.97 7.97 -11.48
CA LEU A 156 -5.30 8.09 -12.78
C LEU A 156 -5.63 9.41 -13.46
N SER A 157 -6.89 9.82 -13.43
CA SER A 157 -7.34 11.07 -14.04
C SER A 157 -6.76 12.30 -13.34
N GLU A 158 -6.75 12.29 -12.02
CA GLU A 158 -6.15 13.34 -11.18
C GLU A 158 -4.63 13.41 -11.40
N ALA A 159 -3.94 12.29 -11.42
CA ALA A 159 -2.50 12.21 -11.64
C ALA A 159 -2.10 12.70 -13.05
N VAL A 160 -2.89 12.41 -14.07
CA VAL A 160 -2.69 12.97 -15.42
C VAL A 160 -2.81 14.49 -15.38
N ALA A 161 -3.86 15.01 -14.75
CA ALA A 161 -4.06 16.45 -14.65
C ALA A 161 -2.95 17.14 -13.83
N GLU A 162 -2.48 16.51 -12.76
CA GLU A 162 -1.40 16.99 -11.90
C GLU A 162 -0.08 17.15 -12.69
N ILE A 163 0.32 16.13 -13.45
CA ILE A 163 1.56 16.18 -14.24
C ILE A 163 1.41 17.10 -15.47
N ASP A 164 0.27 17.08 -16.16
CA ASP A 164 -0.02 17.99 -17.27
C ASP A 164 -0.05 19.46 -16.78
N GLY A 165 -0.37 19.70 -15.51
CA GLY A 165 -0.28 20.98 -14.83
C GLY A 165 1.13 21.40 -14.41
N GLY A 166 2.15 20.57 -14.64
CA GLY A 166 3.56 20.88 -14.38
C GLY A 166 4.14 20.30 -13.10
N ALA A 167 3.43 19.41 -12.41
CA ALA A 167 4.00 18.69 -11.25
C ALA A 167 5.12 17.74 -11.65
N ASP A 168 6.04 17.46 -10.71
CA ASP A 168 7.09 16.45 -10.90
C ASP A 168 6.48 15.06 -11.07
N PRO A 169 6.75 14.35 -12.20
CA PRO A 169 6.18 13.02 -12.42
C PRO A 169 6.65 11.94 -11.45
N ARG A 170 7.78 12.12 -10.78
CA ARG A 170 8.41 11.08 -9.95
C ARG A 170 7.58 10.66 -8.72
N PRO A 171 7.11 11.58 -7.85
CA PRO A 171 6.25 11.22 -6.71
C PRO A 171 4.91 10.65 -7.17
N VAL A 172 4.33 11.23 -8.24
CA VAL A 172 3.07 10.80 -8.81
C VAL A 172 3.20 9.38 -9.38
N GLY A 173 4.30 9.11 -10.09
CA GLY A 173 4.63 7.80 -10.64
C GLY A 173 4.73 6.71 -9.58
N HIS A 174 5.32 7.04 -8.43
CA HIS A 174 5.39 6.14 -7.27
C HIS A 174 3.99 5.78 -6.77
N ARG A 175 3.19 6.78 -6.45
CA ARG A 175 1.83 6.65 -5.92
C ARG A 175 0.94 5.80 -6.83
N VAL A 176 0.82 6.20 -8.10
CA VAL A 176 -0.09 5.56 -9.06
C VAL A 176 0.40 4.17 -9.47
N GLY A 177 1.70 4.00 -9.68
CA GLY A 177 2.28 2.73 -10.08
C GLY A 177 2.10 1.64 -9.02
N GLY A 178 2.26 1.98 -7.74
CA GLY A 178 2.01 1.07 -6.64
C GLY A 178 0.55 0.59 -6.60
N LEU A 179 -0.39 1.51 -6.68
CA LEU A 179 -1.82 1.21 -6.68
C LEU A 179 -2.24 0.34 -7.87
N ALA A 180 -1.84 0.72 -9.09
CA ALA A 180 -2.18 -0.01 -10.31
C ALA A 180 -1.69 -1.47 -10.28
N GLY A 181 -0.47 -1.70 -9.79
CA GLY A 181 0.08 -3.05 -9.68
C GLY A 181 -0.67 -3.94 -8.70
N THR A 182 -1.06 -3.38 -7.58
CA THR A 182 -1.82 -4.11 -6.55
C THR A 182 -3.23 -4.49 -7.03
N LEU A 183 -3.84 -3.65 -7.85
CA LEU A 183 -5.16 -3.90 -8.44
C LEU A 183 -5.12 -4.81 -9.67
N GLY A 184 -3.96 -5.33 -10.05
CA GLY A 184 -3.83 -6.30 -11.15
C GLY A 184 -3.60 -5.65 -12.52
N PHE A 185 -3.10 -4.42 -12.57
CA PHE A 185 -2.71 -3.71 -13.79
C PHE A 185 -1.17 -3.63 -13.93
N PRO A 186 -0.46 -4.77 -14.17
CA PRO A 186 1.00 -4.80 -14.10
C PRO A 186 1.68 -3.94 -15.16
N ALA A 187 1.11 -3.83 -16.35
CA ALA A 187 1.67 -2.99 -17.42
C ALA A 187 1.55 -1.49 -17.07
N LEU A 188 0.40 -1.07 -16.54
CA LEU A 188 0.19 0.29 -16.07
C LEU A 188 1.10 0.62 -14.89
N SER A 189 1.22 -0.30 -13.92
CA SER A 189 2.13 -0.17 -12.79
C SER A 189 3.57 0.05 -13.24
N ALA A 190 4.09 -0.81 -14.11
CA ALA A 190 5.46 -0.71 -14.61
C ALA A 190 5.70 0.63 -15.34
N ALA A 191 4.73 1.08 -16.14
CA ALA A 191 4.82 2.35 -16.85
C ALA A 191 4.90 3.54 -15.88
N TRP A 192 4.00 3.62 -14.88
CA TRP A 192 4.02 4.69 -13.89
C TRP A 192 5.26 4.67 -13.00
N LEU A 193 5.71 3.49 -12.55
CA LEU A 193 6.93 3.35 -11.75
C LEU A 193 8.19 3.79 -12.52
N SER A 194 8.23 3.62 -13.85
CA SER A 194 9.36 4.07 -14.68
C SER A 194 9.60 5.57 -14.62
N LEU A 195 8.59 6.36 -14.25
CA LEU A 195 8.73 7.83 -14.09
C LEU A 195 9.66 8.23 -12.94
N GLN A 196 9.89 7.34 -11.98
CA GLN A 196 10.81 7.60 -10.87
C GLN A 196 12.25 7.79 -11.36
N ASP A 197 12.65 6.98 -12.36
CA ASP A 197 13.99 6.99 -12.93
C ASP A 197 14.07 7.82 -14.22
N ASN A 198 12.96 7.96 -14.93
CA ASN A 198 12.89 8.64 -16.24
C ASN A 198 11.61 9.46 -16.40
N SER A 199 11.61 10.69 -15.92
CA SER A 199 10.48 11.61 -16.06
C SER A 199 10.16 11.96 -17.53
N ALA A 200 11.12 11.81 -18.45
CA ALA A 200 10.91 12.01 -19.90
C ALA A 200 10.00 10.95 -20.54
N ALA A 201 9.73 9.84 -19.84
CA ALA A 201 8.77 8.81 -20.30
C ALA A 201 7.29 9.25 -20.16
N TRP A 202 7.01 10.42 -19.55
CA TRP A 202 5.65 10.88 -19.33
C TRP A 202 4.71 10.80 -20.54
N PRO A 203 5.07 11.23 -21.76
CA PRO A 203 4.15 11.15 -22.90
C PRO A 203 3.67 9.72 -23.18
N THR A 204 4.54 8.72 -23.01
CA THR A 204 4.22 7.30 -23.23
C THR A 204 3.30 6.78 -22.11
N VAL A 205 3.63 7.10 -20.86
CA VAL A 205 2.82 6.71 -19.69
C VAL A 205 1.44 7.34 -19.76
N ARG A 206 1.36 8.62 -20.15
CA ARG A 206 0.11 9.33 -20.36
C ARG A 206 -0.77 8.67 -21.43
N ALA A 207 -0.20 8.30 -22.55
CA ALA A 207 -0.94 7.63 -23.63
C ALA A 207 -1.55 6.30 -23.17
N LEU A 208 -0.75 5.44 -22.52
CA LEU A 208 -1.22 4.18 -21.93
C LEU A 208 -2.33 4.40 -20.89
N THR A 209 -2.18 5.43 -20.06
CA THR A 209 -3.17 5.76 -19.03
C THR A 209 -4.50 6.18 -19.65
N LEU A 210 -4.47 7.05 -20.67
CA LEU A 210 -5.69 7.50 -21.35
C LEU A 210 -6.37 6.35 -22.11
N GLU A 211 -5.60 5.42 -22.68
CA GLU A 211 -6.13 4.20 -23.28
C GLU A 211 -6.84 3.33 -22.24
N THR A 212 -6.23 3.15 -21.05
CA THR A 212 -6.84 2.41 -19.93
C THR A 212 -8.13 3.07 -19.46
N LEU A 213 -8.18 4.39 -19.35
CA LEU A 213 -9.37 5.15 -18.97
C LEU A 213 -10.47 5.10 -20.04
N GLY A 214 -10.08 5.11 -21.33
CA GLY A 214 -11.02 5.06 -22.47
C GLY A 214 -11.55 3.65 -22.80
N GLY A 215 -10.80 2.59 -22.44
CA GLY A 215 -11.13 1.20 -22.80
C GLY A 215 -12.33 0.60 -22.07
N ASN A 216 -12.81 1.21 -21.00
CA ASN A 216 -13.98 0.73 -20.23
C ASN A 216 -15.34 0.93 -20.93
N GLY A 217 -15.36 1.54 -22.13
CA GLY A 217 -16.58 1.71 -22.94
C GLY A 217 -16.89 0.55 -23.92
N ALA A 218 -15.93 -0.34 -24.17
CA ALA A 218 -16.03 -1.33 -25.25
C ALA A 218 -16.40 -2.76 -24.81
N SER A 219 -16.50 -3.06 -23.53
CA SER A 219 -16.85 -4.41 -23.01
C SER A 219 -18.29 -4.57 -22.52
N ARG A 220 -19.19 -3.65 -22.87
CA ARG A 220 -20.64 -3.82 -22.69
C ARG A 220 -21.36 -3.77 -24.02
N ARG A 221 -21.20 -4.81 -24.84
CA ARG A 221 -22.16 -5.21 -25.88
C ARG A 221 -22.21 -6.72 -25.95
#